data_e2a10d87a0f3e09e6f2fe414bf0cbcf9
#
_entry.id   e2a10d87a0f3e09e6f2fe414bf0cbcf9
#
_cell.length_a   1.000
_cell.length_b   1.000
_cell.length_c   1.000
_cell.angle_alpha   90.00
_cell.angle_beta   90.00
_cell.angle_gamma   90.00
#
_symmetry.space_group_name_H-M   'P 1'
#
loop_
_entity.id
_entity.type
_entity.pdbx_description
1 polymer ?
#
loop_
_entity_poly.entity_id
_entity_poly.type
_entity_poly.pdbx_seq_one_letter_code
_entity_poly.pdbx_strand_id
1 'polypeptide(L)'
;MIRSSKERLLWAQFDALQLGSGWDEEDIEKPQILVEDVFGDSHPGSVHLNQVSEQVAYGIYEKGGKPGHFHVTDICDGCAQGHDGMNLILASREVICDMVEMHAGYVPWDGMVLSSSCDKSIPAHLKAMARVNIPAVFVPGGSMRPGPNQTTSLVAGDISLRQKRKDAITPAEIRNYKRTGCPSVGACTFMGTASTMQCMAEALGLALPGSALVPATMSELQFFARRAGRTIMELVRRNIRPIDILTPQAFRNAIIVHSAIGGSTNGLIHLPAIAKELGMELDPELFNEINPKIPHIGNINPSGKHLTESFWFAGGI
;
A
#
# COMPACT_ATOMS: atom_id res chain seq x y z
N MET A 1 -15.04 -26.99 -1.09
CA MET A 1 -15.23 -26.39 -2.43
C MET A 1 -14.93 -24.90 -2.27
N ILE A 2 -13.98 -24.37 -3.01
CA ILE A 2 -13.60 -22.95 -3.03
C ILE A 2 -14.71 -22.10 -3.66
N ARG A 3 -14.69 -20.77 -3.45
CA ARG A 3 -15.76 -19.88 -3.92
C ARG A 3 -15.88 -19.88 -5.44
N SER A 4 -14.76 -19.75 -6.15
CA SER A 4 -14.73 -19.77 -7.62
C SER A 4 -15.38 -21.01 -8.21
N SER A 5 -15.05 -22.20 -7.70
CA SER A 5 -15.63 -23.45 -8.20
C SER A 5 -17.16 -23.54 -8.01
N LYS A 6 -17.70 -22.96 -6.93
CA LYS A 6 -19.15 -22.97 -6.69
C LYS A 6 -19.93 -22.14 -7.71
N GLU A 7 -19.44 -20.93 -8.00
CA GLU A 7 -20.09 -20.02 -8.94
C GLU A 7 -20.00 -20.54 -10.38
N ARG A 8 -18.88 -21.16 -10.76
CA ARG A 8 -18.67 -21.73 -12.08
C ARG A 8 -19.63 -22.88 -12.41
N LEU A 9 -20.03 -23.67 -11.40
CA LEU A 9 -21.07 -24.70 -11.60
C LEU A 9 -22.41 -24.11 -12.03
N LEU A 10 -22.66 -22.84 -11.73
CA LEU A 10 -23.88 -22.13 -12.09
C LEU A 10 -23.79 -21.41 -13.44
N TRP A 11 -22.57 -21.14 -13.95
CA TRP A 11 -22.38 -20.29 -15.12
C TRP A 11 -21.17 -20.71 -15.99
N ALA A 12 -21.36 -21.69 -16.86
CA ALA A 12 -20.31 -22.22 -17.73
C ALA A 12 -19.70 -21.19 -18.71
N GLN A 13 -20.40 -20.10 -19.01
CA GLN A 13 -19.85 -19.02 -19.85
C GLN A 13 -18.63 -18.35 -19.22
N PHE A 14 -18.56 -18.32 -17.90
CA PHE A 14 -17.40 -17.78 -17.17
C PHE A 14 -16.12 -18.54 -17.53
N ASP A 15 -16.14 -19.87 -17.52
CA ASP A 15 -15.00 -20.70 -17.89
C ASP A 15 -14.58 -20.45 -19.35
N ALA A 16 -15.55 -20.38 -20.27
CA ALA A 16 -15.27 -20.12 -21.68
C ALA A 16 -14.57 -18.77 -21.90
N LEU A 17 -14.94 -17.73 -21.13
CA LEU A 17 -14.30 -16.42 -21.20
C LEU A 17 -12.88 -16.43 -20.60
N GLN A 18 -12.66 -17.17 -19.53
CA GLN A 18 -11.31 -17.34 -18.95
C GLN A 18 -10.39 -18.11 -19.90
N LEU A 19 -10.85 -19.20 -20.51
CA LEU A 19 -10.10 -19.92 -21.55
C LEU A 19 -9.76 -19.01 -22.74
N GLY A 20 -10.70 -18.15 -23.15
CA GLY A 20 -10.47 -17.14 -24.19
C GLY A 20 -9.43 -16.07 -23.80
N SER A 21 -9.17 -15.86 -22.51
CA SER A 21 -8.13 -14.96 -22.02
C SER A 21 -6.76 -15.62 -21.84
N GLY A 22 -6.62 -16.91 -22.23
CA GLY A 22 -5.36 -17.63 -22.19
C GLY A 22 -5.14 -18.46 -20.92
N TRP A 23 -6.19 -18.71 -20.14
CA TRP A 23 -6.15 -19.72 -19.08
C TRP A 23 -6.33 -21.11 -19.71
N ASP A 24 -5.86 -22.15 -19.07
CA ASP A 24 -6.13 -23.54 -19.45
C ASP A 24 -7.15 -24.22 -18.52
N GLU A 25 -7.56 -25.42 -18.84
CA GLU A 25 -8.53 -26.17 -18.05
C GLU A 25 -8.02 -26.48 -16.63
N GLU A 26 -6.71 -26.69 -16.47
CA GLU A 26 -6.10 -26.92 -15.17
C GLU A 26 -6.09 -25.63 -14.33
N ASP A 27 -5.92 -24.47 -14.97
CA ASP A 27 -5.97 -23.16 -14.29
C ASP A 27 -7.36 -22.86 -13.70
N ILE A 28 -8.40 -23.24 -14.45
CA ILE A 28 -9.79 -23.04 -14.04
C ILE A 28 -10.10 -23.81 -12.74
N GLU A 29 -9.53 -25.00 -12.56
CA GLU A 29 -9.75 -25.82 -11.37
C GLU A 29 -9.01 -25.33 -10.10
N LYS A 30 -8.03 -24.44 -10.26
CA LYS A 30 -7.23 -23.90 -9.16
C LYS A 30 -7.99 -22.81 -8.37
N PRO A 31 -7.62 -22.54 -7.10
CA PRO A 31 -8.04 -21.33 -6.43
C PRO A 31 -7.61 -20.09 -7.20
N GLN A 32 -8.56 -19.19 -7.48
CA GLN A 32 -8.35 -18.00 -8.30
C GLN A 32 -8.12 -16.78 -7.40
N ILE A 33 -6.98 -16.11 -7.57
CA ILE A 33 -6.55 -15.01 -6.73
C ILE A 33 -6.45 -13.73 -7.55
N LEU A 34 -7.20 -12.70 -7.14
CA LEU A 34 -7.02 -11.35 -7.67
C LEU A 34 -5.67 -10.80 -7.22
N VAL A 35 -4.82 -10.40 -8.15
CA VAL A 35 -3.60 -9.66 -7.89
C VAL A 35 -3.75 -8.28 -8.50
N GLU A 36 -3.78 -7.25 -7.66
CA GLU A 36 -4.03 -5.90 -8.13
C GLU A 36 -3.03 -4.91 -7.55
N ASP A 37 -2.58 -4.00 -8.37
CA ASP A 37 -1.69 -2.91 -8.00
C ASP A 37 -2.12 -1.58 -8.61
N VAL A 38 -1.44 -0.51 -8.21
CA VAL A 38 -1.67 0.83 -8.75
C VAL A 38 -0.58 1.24 -9.74
N PHE A 39 -0.12 0.31 -10.57
CA PHE A 39 0.91 0.58 -11.57
C PHE A 39 0.52 1.75 -12.48
N GLY A 40 1.49 2.62 -12.72
CA GLY A 40 1.46 3.74 -13.65
C GLY A 40 2.82 4.40 -13.68
N ASP A 41 3.19 5.05 -14.78
CA ASP A 41 4.52 5.61 -15.03
C ASP A 41 4.68 7.10 -14.71
N SER A 42 3.64 7.72 -14.14
CA SER A 42 3.61 9.16 -13.88
C SER A 42 4.36 9.60 -12.63
N HIS A 43 4.64 8.69 -11.69
CA HIS A 43 5.35 9.00 -10.44
C HIS A 43 6.10 7.79 -9.85
N PRO A 44 7.13 8.02 -9.02
CA PRO A 44 8.00 6.95 -8.53
C PRO A 44 7.31 5.98 -7.56
N GLY A 45 6.17 6.34 -6.98
CA GLY A 45 5.43 5.50 -6.03
C GLY A 45 4.75 4.31 -6.68
N SER A 46 4.44 4.35 -7.99
CA SER A 46 3.67 3.29 -8.66
C SER A 46 4.41 2.56 -9.78
N VAL A 47 5.42 3.17 -10.38
CA VAL A 47 6.07 2.71 -11.62
C VAL A 47 6.72 1.31 -11.54
N HIS A 48 6.95 0.76 -10.36
CA HIS A 48 7.58 -0.55 -10.13
C HIS A 48 6.60 -1.63 -9.65
N LEU A 49 5.34 -1.29 -9.42
CA LEU A 49 4.41 -2.19 -8.72
C LEU A 49 3.98 -3.39 -9.58
N ASN A 50 3.98 -3.27 -10.89
CA ASN A 50 3.78 -4.42 -11.78
C ASN A 50 4.81 -5.53 -11.53
N GLN A 51 6.08 -5.17 -11.27
CA GLN A 51 7.13 -6.15 -10.93
C GLN A 51 6.89 -6.80 -9.56
N VAL A 52 6.32 -6.04 -8.61
CA VAL A 52 5.91 -6.58 -7.31
C VAL A 52 4.78 -7.58 -7.49
N SER A 53 3.77 -7.25 -8.30
CA SER A 53 2.64 -8.14 -8.61
C SER A 53 3.06 -9.42 -9.33
N GLU A 54 4.06 -9.37 -10.20
CA GLU A 54 4.65 -10.58 -10.81
C GLU A 54 5.26 -11.50 -9.75
N GLN A 55 5.96 -10.97 -8.75
CA GLN A 55 6.51 -11.79 -7.67
C GLN A 55 5.42 -12.39 -6.78
N VAL A 56 4.33 -11.66 -6.55
CA VAL A 56 3.13 -12.19 -5.89
C VAL A 56 2.59 -13.38 -6.68
N ALA A 57 2.44 -13.24 -8.00
CA ALA A 57 1.95 -14.30 -8.89
C ALA A 57 2.82 -15.58 -8.81
N TYR A 58 4.14 -15.44 -8.80
CA TYR A 58 5.03 -16.59 -8.59
C TYR A 58 4.75 -17.31 -7.26
N GLY A 59 4.54 -16.55 -6.17
CA GLY A 59 4.19 -17.15 -4.88
C GLY A 59 2.85 -17.90 -4.89
N ILE A 60 1.87 -17.39 -5.64
CA ILE A 60 0.56 -18.04 -5.84
C ILE A 60 0.72 -19.34 -6.65
N TYR A 61 1.43 -19.30 -7.78
CA TYR A 61 1.72 -20.50 -8.59
C TYR A 61 2.45 -21.57 -7.80
N GLU A 62 3.45 -21.22 -7.01
CA GLU A 62 4.19 -22.17 -6.16
C GLU A 62 3.29 -22.91 -5.15
N LYS A 63 2.12 -22.38 -4.84
CA LYS A 63 1.13 -22.96 -3.93
C LYS A 63 -0.11 -23.52 -4.62
N GLY A 64 -0.07 -23.62 -5.94
CA GLY A 64 -1.12 -24.24 -6.75
C GLY A 64 -2.36 -23.38 -6.96
N GLY A 65 -2.22 -22.05 -6.89
CA GLY A 65 -3.27 -21.09 -7.25
C GLY A 65 -3.08 -20.51 -8.64
N LYS A 66 -4.10 -19.84 -9.14
CA LYS A 66 -4.08 -19.07 -10.40
C LYS A 66 -4.26 -17.59 -10.11
N PRO A 67 -3.26 -16.74 -10.37
CA PRO A 67 -3.41 -15.30 -10.29
C PRO A 67 -4.12 -14.73 -11.50
N GLY A 68 -4.99 -13.72 -11.27
CA GLY A 68 -5.52 -12.86 -12.32
C GLY A 68 -5.16 -11.41 -11.99
N HIS A 69 -4.55 -10.71 -12.94
CA HIS A 69 -4.00 -9.37 -12.73
C HIS A 69 -4.97 -8.27 -13.13
N PHE A 70 -5.04 -7.23 -12.28
CA PHE A 70 -5.66 -5.95 -12.56
C PHE A 70 -4.76 -4.81 -12.11
N HIS A 71 -5.01 -3.63 -12.66
CA HIS A 71 -4.36 -2.39 -12.27
C HIS A 71 -5.40 -1.30 -12.04
N VAL A 72 -5.28 -0.59 -10.92
CA VAL A 72 -6.02 0.65 -10.63
C VAL A 72 -5.01 1.76 -10.49
N THR A 73 -5.04 2.74 -11.37
CA THR A 73 -4.09 3.85 -11.32
C THR A 73 -4.28 4.72 -10.09
N ASP A 74 -3.19 5.28 -9.56
CA ASP A 74 -3.22 6.27 -8.50
C ASP A 74 -2.64 7.63 -8.94
N ILE A 75 -2.70 8.62 -8.04
CA ILE A 75 -2.14 9.94 -8.22
C ILE A 75 -1.29 10.34 -7.01
N CYS A 76 -0.21 11.08 -7.27
CA CYS A 76 0.77 11.43 -6.23
C CYS A 76 0.50 12.81 -5.64
N ASP A 77 0.35 12.89 -4.31
CA ASP A 77 0.23 14.14 -3.55
C ASP A 77 1.38 15.10 -3.86
N GLY A 78 2.61 14.58 -3.92
CA GLY A 78 3.79 15.39 -4.21
C GLY A 78 3.76 16.09 -5.57
N CYS A 79 3.16 15.45 -6.58
CA CYS A 79 2.96 16.05 -7.89
C CYS A 79 1.87 17.12 -7.87
N ALA A 80 0.90 17.01 -6.98
CA ALA A 80 -0.25 17.92 -6.90
C ALA A 80 -0.03 19.10 -5.93
N GLN A 81 1.04 19.11 -5.15
CA GLN A 81 1.31 20.17 -4.18
C GLN A 81 1.44 21.55 -4.82
N GLY A 82 0.68 22.50 -4.27
CA GLY A 82 0.76 23.91 -4.65
C GLY A 82 -0.08 24.32 -5.85
N HIS A 83 -1.00 23.46 -6.32
CA HIS A 83 -2.01 23.79 -7.33
C HIS A 83 -3.31 23.00 -7.11
N ASP A 84 -4.34 23.28 -7.92
CA ASP A 84 -5.71 22.75 -7.77
C ASP A 84 -5.82 21.22 -7.89
N GLY A 85 -4.79 20.53 -8.40
CA GLY A 85 -4.72 19.08 -8.41
C GLY A 85 -4.87 18.45 -7.02
N MET A 86 -4.52 19.19 -5.95
CA MET A 86 -4.73 18.73 -4.57
C MET A 86 -6.19 18.42 -4.22
N ASN A 87 -7.16 19.05 -4.90
CA ASN A 87 -8.59 18.79 -4.68
C ASN A 87 -9.00 17.36 -5.09
N LEU A 88 -8.22 16.70 -5.95
CA LEU A 88 -8.50 15.35 -6.43
C LEU A 88 -7.89 14.27 -5.52
N ILE A 89 -6.91 14.64 -4.70
CA ILE A 89 -6.05 13.68 -4.00
C ILE A 89 -6.82 12.82 -2.99
N LEU A 90 -7.64 13.41 -2.12
CA LEU A 90 -8.40 12.61 -1.16
C LEU A 90 -9.53 11.83 -1.85
N ALA A 91 -10.13 12.40 -2.88
CA ALA A 91 -11.18 11.74 -3.66
C ALA A 91 -10.67 10.45 -4.34
N SER A 92 -9.40 10.42 -4.78
CA SER A 92 -8.81 9.24 -5.41
C SER A 92 -8.83 8.00 -4.51
N ARG A 93 -8.77 8.16 -3.17
CA ARG A 93 -8.90 7.05 -2.22
C ARG A 93 -10.23 6.30 -2.41
N GLU A 94 -11.33 7.03 -2.56
CA GLU A 94 -12.65 6.42 -2.75
C GLU A 94 -12.76 5.75 -4.11
N VAL A 95 -12.31 6.44 -5.17
CA VAL A 95 -12.34 5.89 -6.54
C VAL A 95 -11.52 4.60 -6.65
N ILE A 96 -10.31 4.56 -6.09
CA ILE A 96 -9.49 3.35 -6.06
C ILE A 96 -10.21 2.23 -5.29
N CYS A 97 -10.75 2.53 -4.11
CA CYS A 97 -11.49 1.56 -3.31
C CYS A 97 -12.67 0.96 -4.09
N ASP A 98 -13.45 1.80 -4.78
CA ASP A 98 -14.62 1.40 -5.57
C ASP A 98 -14.20 0.55 -6.78
N MET A 99 -13.08 0.89 -7.45
CA MET A 99 -12.55 0.09 -8.56
C MET A 99 -12.09 -1.30 -8.10
N VAL A 100 -11.37 -1.38 -6.97
CA VAL A 100 -10.96 -2.67 -6.38
C VAL A 100 -12.20 -3.51 -6.02
N GLU A 101 -13.23 -2.90 -5.44
CA GLU A 101 -14.50 -3.58 -5.13
C GLU A 101 -15.15 -4.15 -6.40
N MET A 102 -15.18 -3.38 -7.49
CA MET A 102 -15.72 -3.85 -8.78
C MET A 102 -14.90 -5.01 -9.35
N HIS A 103 -13.57 -4.91 -9.34
CA HIS A 103 -12.69 -5.99 -9.81
C HIS A 103 -12.80 -7.24 -8.94
N ALA A 104 -12.95 -7.08 -7.63
CA ALA A 104 -13.10 -8.20 -6.70
C ALA A 104 -14.52 -8.82 -6.70
N GLY A 105 -15.51 -8.07 -7.19
CA GLY A 105 -16.93 -8.46 -7.15
C GLY A 105 -17.48 -9.01 -8.44
N TYR A 106 -16.90 -8.68 -9.63
CA TYR A 106 -17.46 -9.09 -10.91
C TYR A 106 -17.26 -10.58 -11.21
N VAL A 107 -16.25 -11.21 -10.61
CA VAL A 107 -16.03 -12.66 -10.63
C VAL A 107 -15.76 -13.18 -9.20
N PRO A 108 -15.98 -14.48 -8.95
CA PRO A 108 -15.90 -15.04 -7.61
C PRO A 108 -14.46 -15.39 -7.20
N TRP A 109 -13.58 -14.42 -7.07
CA TRP A 109 -12.21 -14.63 -6.56
C TRP A 109 -12.22 -15.34 -5.20
N ASP A 110 -11.28 -16.27 -4.99
CA ASP A 110 -11.11 -16.96 -3.71
C ASP A 110 -10.34 -16.14 -2.68
N GLY A 111 -9.53 -15.19 -3.15
CA GLY A 111 -8.77 -14.25 -2.33
C GLY A 111 -8.16 -13.15 -3.18
N MET A 112 -7.52 -12.18 -2.53
CA MET A 112 -6.85 -11.07 -3.22
C MET A 112 -5.52 -10.67 -2.58
N VAL A 113 -4.60 -10.19 -3.41
CA VAL A 113 -3.37 -9.53 -2.98
C VAL A 113 -3.32 -8.15 -3.62
N LEU A 114 -3.24 -7.11 -2.80
CA LEU A 114 -3.23 -5.72 -3.24
C LEU A 114 -1.87 -5.09 -2.95
N SER A 115 -1.31 -4.32 -3.90
CA SER A 115 -0.02 -3.65 -3.73
C SER A 115 -0.11 -2.18 -4.09
N SER A 116 0.37 -1.32 -3.20
CA SER A 116 0.49 0.13 -3.41
C SER A 116 1.53 0.74 -2.48
N SER A 117 1.98 1.96 -2.79
CA SER A 117 2.97 2.64 -1.98
C SER A 117 2.71 4.13 -1.75
N CYS A 118 1.65 4.71 -2.32
CA CYS A 118 1.38 6.15 -2.23
C CYS A 118 0.30 6.50 -1.21
N ASP A 119 0.19 7.79 -0.91
CA ASP A 119 -0.57 8.39 0.20
C ASP A 119 -2.04 7.98 0.28
N LYS A 120 -2.70 7.81 -0.86
CA LYS A 120 -4.14 7.51 -0.92
C LYS A 120 -4.44 6.10 -1.40
N SER A 121 -3.55 5.52 -2.22
CA SER A 121 -3.72 4.15 -2.71
C SER A 121 -3.56 3.10 -1.60
N ILE A 122 -2.64 3.32 -0.64
CA ILE A 122 -2.51 2.39 0.50
C ILE A 122 -3.81 2.33 1.32
N PRO A 123 -4.30 3.45 1.88
CA PRO A 123 -5.55 3.40 2.63
C PRO A 123 -6.76 3.00 1.79
N ALA A 124 -6.77 3.26 0.48
CA ALA A 124 -7.80 2.76 -0.44
C ALA A 124 -7.82 1.23 -0.51
N HIS A 125 -6.67 0.62 -0.68
CA HIS A 125 -6.52 -0.83 -0.70
C HIS A 125 -6.91 -1.47 0.63
N LEU A 126 -6.46 -0.93 1.77
CA LEU A 126 -6.84 -1.44 3.09
C LEU A 126 -8.36 -1.30 3.33
N LYS A 127 -8.96 -0.21 2.86
CA LYS A 127 -10.39 0.04 2.89
C LYS A 127 -11.15 -0.98 2.01
N ALA A 128 -10.67 -1.23 0.80
CA ALA A 128 -11.25 -2.22 -0.11
C ALA A 128 -11.15 -3.65 0.45
N MET A 129 -10.01 -4.01 1.07
CA MET A 129 -9.87 -5.30 1.76
C MET A 129 -10.92 -5.48 2.85
N ALA A 130 -11.16 -4.44 3.66
CA ALA A 130 -12.19 -4.47 4.71
C ALA A 130 -13.60 -4.60 4.11
N ARG A 131 -13.92 -3.85 3.05
CA ARG A 131 -15.23 -3.81 2.38
C ARG A 131 -15.57 -5.11 1.68
N VAL A 132 -14.66 -5.62 0.86
CA VAL A 132 -14.85 -6.86 0.07
C VAL A 132 -14.84 -8.09 0.96
N ASN A 133 -14.00 -8.08 1.97
CA ASN A 133 -13.94 -9.09 3.04
C ASN A 133 -13.81 -10.53 2.56
N ILE A 134 -13.00 -10.78 1.53
CA ILE A 134 -12.48 -12.10 1.17
C ILE A 134 -11.04 -12.24 1.70
N PRO A 135 -10.46 -13.45 1.80
CA PRO A 135 -9.06 -13.60 2.20
C PRO A 135 -8.16 -12.63 1.45
N ALA A 136 -7.33 -11.87 2.16
CA ALA A 136 -6.57 -10.79 1.56
C ALA A 136 -5.21 -10.58 2.24
N VAL A 137 -4.20 -10.17 1.44
CA VAL A 137 -2.88 -9.75 1.91
C VAL A 137 -2.51 -8.43 1.22
N PHE A 138 -2.00 -7.49 1.97
CA PHE A 138 -1.43 -6.25 1.43
C PHE A 138 0.08 -6.36 1.28
N VAL A 139 0.61 -5.89 0.15
CA VAL A 139 2.06 -5.79 -0.10
C VAL A 139 2.44 -4.33 -0.18
N PRO A 140 3.12 -3.77 0.83
CA PRO A 140 3.67 -2.43 0.75
C PRO A 140 4.66 -2.32 -0.41
N GLY A 141 4.50 -1.30 -1.27
CA GLY A 141 5.41 -1.09 -2.40
C GLY A 141 6.77 -0.50 -2.02
N GLY A 142 7.02 -0.31 -0.72
CA GLY A 142 8.30 0.12 -0.19
C GLY A 142 8.57 1.62 -0.27
N SER A 143 9.75 2.03 0.18
CA SER A 143 10.20 3.42 0.18
C SER A 143 11.34 3.66 -0.80
N MET A 144 11.42 4.88 -1.37
CA MET A 144 12.55 5.25 -2.21
C MET A 144 13.82 5.44 -1.37
N ARG A 145 14.97 5.37 -1.99
CA ARG A 145 16.25 5.70 -1.38
C ARG A 145 16.46 7.21 -1.32
N PRO A 146 17.18 7.72 -0.32
CA PRO A 146 17.56 9.13 -0.29
C PRO A 146 18.59 9.45 -1.39
N GLY A 147 18.59 10.70 -1.82
CA GLY A 147 19.65 11.24 -2.65
C GLY A 147 20.95 11.51 -1.87
N PRO A 148 22.00 12.01 -2.53
CA PRO A 148 23.25 12.39 -1.88
C PRO A 148 22.99 13.35 -0.71
N ASN A 149 23.78 13.21 0.37
CA ASN A 149 23.63 14.00 1.59
C ASN A 149 22.23 13.94 2.22
N GLN A 150 21.55 12.79 2.13
CA GLN A 150 20.20 12.58 2.64
C GLN A 150 19.17 13.52 1.99
N THR A 151 19.38 13.93 0.74
CA THR A 151 18.43 14.74 -0.04
C THR A 151 17.13 13.96 -0.27
N THR A 152 16.01 14.64 -0.09
CA THR A 152 14.65 14.08 -0.23
C THR A 152 13.77 14.98 -1.09
N SER A 153 12.59 14.49 -1.45
CA SER A 153 11.57 15.30 -2.14
C SER A 153 11.12 16.53 -1.34
N LEU A 154 11.21 16.52 0.00
CA LEU A 154 10.93 17.70 0.84
C LEU A 154 11.91 18.83 0.55
N VAL A 155 13.20 18.51 0.39
CA VAL A 155 14.22 19.52 0.03
C VAL A 155 13.94 20.10 -1.36
N ALA A 156 13.49 19.28 -2.31
CA ALA A 156 13.07 19.78 -3.62
C ALA A 156 11.85 20.72 -3.53
N GLY A 157 10.92 20.44 -2.61
CA GLY A 157 9.79 21.34 -2.28
C GLY A 157 10.26 22.68 -1.71
N ASP A 158 11.23 22.68 -0.79
CA ASP A 158 11.82 23.90 -0.22
C ASP A 158 12.46 24.79 -1.29
N ILE A 159 13.09 24.21 -2.29
CA ILE A 159 13.66 24.95 -3.42
C ILE A 159 12.58 25.72 -4.19
N SER A 160 11.42 25.12 -4.40
CA SER A 160 10.30 25.80 -5.05
C SER A 160 9.81 27.00 -4.21
N LEU A 161 9.81 26.88 -2.89
CA LEU A 161 9.49 28.00 -1.99
C LEU A 161 10.55 29.10 -2.05
N ARG A 162 11.83 28.74 -2.05
CA ARG A 162 12.95 29.70 -2.19
C ARG A 162 12.87 30.44 -3.52
N GLN A 163 12.55 29.77 -4.63
CA GLN A 163 12.33 30.41 -5.92
C GLN A 163 11.16 31.43 -5.87
N LYS A 164 10.04 31.07 -5.26
CA LYS A 164 8.90 31.98 -5.09
C LYS A 164 9.25 33.22 -4.24
N ARG A 165 10.08 33.06 -3.23
CA ARG A 165 10.57 34.15 -2.36
C ARG A 165 11.67 34.97 -3.01
N LYS A 166 12.14 34.61 -4.20
CA LYS A 166 13.29 35.22 -4.89
C LYS A 166 14.60 35.14 -4.08
N ASP A 167 14.74 34.12 -3.24
CA ASP A 167 16.00 33.85 -2.54
C ASP A 167 17.09 33.50 -3.57
N ALA A 168 18.35 33.82 -3.23
CA ALA A 168 19.48 33.51 -4.08
C ALA A 168 19.62 31.99 -4.22
N ILE A 169 19.25 31.43 -5.37
CA ILE A 169 19.43 30.04 -5.75
C ILE A 169 19.82 29.98 -7.23
N THR A 170 20.89 29.28 -7.53
CA THR A 170 21.39 29.19 -8.89
C THR A 170 20.63 28.16 -9.73
N PRO A 171 20.57 28.32 -11.07
CA PRO A 171 20.01 27.29 -11.93
C PRO A 171 20.71 25.92 -11.82
N ALA A 172 21.99 25.92 -11.47
CA ALA A 172 22.76 24.68 -11.26
C ALA A 172 22.29 23.92 -10.00
N GLU A 173 22.09 24.65 -8.88
CA GLU A 173 21.53 24.09 -7.66
C GLU A 173 20.14 23.53 -7.90
N ILE A 174 19.27 24.27 -8.59
CA ILE A 174 17.91 23.80 -8.93
C ILE A 174 17.99 22.49 -9.73
N ARG A 175 18.82 22.42 -10.78
CA ARG A 175 18.98 21.20 -11.57
C ARG A 175 19.51 20.03 -10.73
N ASN A 176 20.47 20.28 -9.85
CA ASN A 176 21.02 19.25 -8.97
C ASN A 176 19.91 18.64 -8.07
N TYR A 177 19.15 19.46 -7.41
CA TYR A 177 18.06 19.00 -6.53
C TYR A 177 16.95 18.24 -7.28
N LYS A 178 16.56 18.73 -8.47
CA LYS A 178 15.61 18.00 -9.33
C LYS A 178 16.07 16.60 -9.70
N ARG A 179 17.40 16.42 -9.88
CA ARG A 179 17.98 15.11 -10.23
C ARG A 179 18.20 14.18 -9.03
N THR A 180 18.30 14.73 -7.84
CA THR A 180 18.71 13.98 -6.63
C THR A 180 17.62 13.86 -5.56
N GLY A 181 16.54 14.62 -5.66
CA GLY A 181 15.47 14.64 -4.66
C GLY A 181 14.62 13.36 -4.62
N CYS A 182 14.48 12.68 -5.76
CA CYS A 182 13.76 11.40 -5.89
C CYS A 182 14.58 10.43 -6.76
N PRO A 183 15.65 9.83 -6.22
CA PRO A 183 16.62 9.09 -7.04
C PRO A 183 16.19 7.66 -7.38
N SER A 184 15.09 7.16 -6.85
CA SER A 184 14.63 5.78 -7.07
C SER A 184 13.11 5.68 -7.01
N VAL A 185 12.60 4.50 -7.32
CA VAL A 185 11.19 4.12 -7.13
C VAL A 185 10.86 3.96 -5.65
N GLY A 186 9.56 3.92 -5.32
CA GLY A 186 9.03 3.76 -3.98
C GLY A 186 8.33 5.02 -3.44
N ALA A 187 7.75 4.92 -2.25
CA ALA A 187 7.17 6.04 -1.51
C ALA A 187 8.25 7.03 -1.03
N CYS A 188 7.82 8.21 -0.58
CA CYS A 188 8.74 9.21 -0.02
C CYS A 188 9.60 8.66 1.13
N THR A 189 10.84 9.16 1.25
CA THR A 189 11.85 8.65 2.20
C THR A 189 11.67 9.12 3.65
N PHE A 190 10.58 9.81 3.95
CA PHE A 190 10.28 10.35 5.28
C PHE A 190 8.93 9.80 5.79
N MET A 191 8.64 10.01 7.08
CA MET A 191 7.39 9.55 7.70
C MET A 191 6.21 10.47 7.33
N GLY A 192 5.93 10.54 6.01
CA GLY A 192 4.70 11.11 5.48
C GLY A 192 3.54 10.10 5.52
N THR A 193 2.45 10.42 4.85
CA THR A 193 1.25 9.55 4.85
C THR A 193 1.51 8.18 4.24
N ALA A 194 2.23 8.11 3.11
CA ALA A 194 2.56 6.85 2.46
C ALA A 194 3.33 5.91 3.39
N SER A 195 4.42 6.40 4.01
CA SER A 195 5.23 5.61 4.94
C SER A 195 4.45 5.23 6.20
N THR A 196 3.67 6.16 6.75
CA THR A 196 2.77 5.89 7.87
C THR A 196 1.79 4.76 7.53
N MET A 197 1.12 4.83 6.37
CA MET A 197 0.11 3.83 6.03
C MET A 197 0.71 2.46 5.67
N GLN A 198 1.95 2.38 5.20
CA GLN A 198 2.66 1.10 5.11
C GLN A 198 2.88 0.49 6.50
N CYS A 199 3.30 1.30 7.49
CA CYS A 199 3.43 0.87 8.88
C CYS A 199 2.08 0.45 9.48
N MET A 200 1.01 1.20 9.18
CA MET A 200 -0.34 0.86 9.65
C MET A 200 -0.85 -0.45 9.05
N ALA A 201 -0.56 -0.73 7.77
CA ALA A 201 -0.94 -2.00 7.15
C ALA A 201 -0.31 -3.20 7.87
N GLU A 202 0.95 -3.08 8.28
CA GLU A 202 1.65 -4.10 9.07
C GLU A 202 1.10 -4.18 10.50
N ALA A 203 0.94 -3.04 11.18
CA ALA A 203 0.42 -2.99 12.56
C ALA A 203 -1.03 -3.49 12.68
N LEU A 204 -1.85 -3.32 11.64
CA LEU A 204 -3.20 -3.89 11.54
C LEU A 204 -3.20 -5.40 11.26
N GLY A 205 -2.07 -5.98 10.85
CA GLY A 205 -1.96 -7.39 10.49
C GLY A 205 -2.34 -7.74 9.05
N LEU A 206 -2.52 -6.75 8.17
CA LEU A 206 -2.85 -6.97 6.75
C LEU A 206 -1.64 -7.12 5.84
N ALA A 207 -0.45 -6.68 6.29
CA ALA A 207 0.83 -6.88 5.62
C ALA A 207 1.73 -7.82 6.43
N LEU A 208 2.72 -8.40 5.75
CA LEU A 208 3.64 -9.33 6.41
C LEU A 208 4.59 -8.60 7.38
N PRO A 209 4.89 -9.16 8.55
CA PRO A 209 5.83 -8.56 9.49
C PRO A 209 7.20 -8.27 8.86
N GLY A 210 7.70 -7.05 9.06
CA GLY A 210 8.95 -6.54 8.51
C GLY A 210 8.86 -6.05 7.06
N SER A 211 7.67 -6.04 6.43
CA SER A 211 7.50 -5.60 5.04
C SER A 211 7.32 -4.10 4.88
N ALA A 212 6.86 -3.40 5.91
CA ALA A 212 6.67 -1.95 5.85
C ALA A 212 8.00 -1.23 5.67
N LEU A 213 8.04 -0.31 4.70
CA LEU A 213 9.19 0.56 4.42
C LEU A 213 10.46 -0.14 3.91
N VAL A 214 10.37 -1.38 3.47
CA VAL A 214 11.48 -2.00 2.70
C VAL A 214 11.89 -1.01 1.59
N PRO A 215 13.18 -0.69 1.43
CA PRO A 215 13.59 0.13 0.29
C PRO A 215 13.20 -0.54 -1.03
N ALA A 216 12.44 0.17 -1.86
CA ALA A 216 11.79 -0.41 -3.05
C ALA A 216 12.75 -0.98 -4.09
N THR A 217 14.03 -0.61 -4.01
CA THR A 217 15.10 -1.10 -4.89
C THR A 217 15.83 -2.33 -4.34
N MET A 218 15.45 -2.83 -3.15
CA MET A 218 16.08 -4.01 -2.55
C MET A 218 15.36 -5.29 -2.97
N SER A 219 16.13 -6.37 -3.07
CA SER A 219 15.60 -7.71 -3.39
C SER A 219 14.61 -8.21 -2.34
N GLU A 220 14.72 -7.73 -1.11
CA GLU A 220 13.83 -8.06 0.00
C GLU A 220 12.36 -7.71 -0.33
N LEU A 221 12.09 -6.64 -1.09
CA LEU A 221 10.74 -6.33 -1.52
C LEU A 221 10.14 -7.46 -2.36
N GLN A 222 10.94 -8.04 -3.28
CA GLN A 222 10.52 -9.16 -4.11
C GLN A 222 10.29 -10.42 -3.28
N PHE A 223 11.11 -10.66 -2.24
CA PHE A 223 10.91 -11.79 -1.33
C PHE A 223 9.61 -11.66 -0.53
N PHE A 224 9.31 -10.45 -0.01
CA PHE A 224 8.04 -10.20 0.67
C PHE A 224 6.86 -10.35 -0.27
N ALA A 225 6.93 -9.86 -1.50
CA ALA A 225 5.88 -10.02 -2.50
C ALA A 225 5.60 -11.51 -2.81
N ARG A 226 6.64 -12.30 -3.06
CA ARG A 226 6.50 -13.74 -3.29
C ARG A 226 5.96 -14.47 -2.07
N ARG A 227 6.41 -14.08 -0.86
CA ARG A 227 5.90 -14.63 0.39
C ARG A 227 4.42 -14.28 0.59
N ALA A 228 3.98 -13.07 0.23
CA ALA A 228 2.58 -12.67 0.28
C ALA A 228 1.72 -13.55 -0.64
N GLY A 229 2.21 -13.85 -1.86
CA GLY A 229 1.56 -14.81 -2.77
C GLY A 229 1.41 -16.22 -2.18
N ARG A 230 2.39 -16.69 -1.41
CA ARG A 230 2.26 -17.97 -0.69
C ARG A 230 1.29 -17.86 0.48
N THR A 231 1.30 -16.73 1.18
CA THR A 231 0.46 -16.49 2.36
C THR A 231 -1.01 -16.41 2.00
N ILE A 232 -1.38 -15.75 0.90
CA ILE A 232 -2.79 -15.67 0.48
C ILE A 232 -3.38 -17.06 0.25
N MET A 233 -2.62 -18.00 -0.31
CA MET A 233 -3.08 -19.37 -0.53
C MET A 233 -3.38 -20.10 0.79
N GLU A 234 -2.64 -19.78 1.86
CA GLU A 234 -2.92 -20.31 3.19
C GLU A 234 -4.17 -19.67 3.81
N LEU A 235 -4.34 -18.34 3.66
CA LEU A 235 -5.53 -17.63 4.15
C LEU A 235 -6.81 -18.15 3.45
N VAL A 236 -6.74 -18.40 2.14
CA VAL A 236 -7.84 -19.00 1.37
C VAL A 236 -8.22 -20.37 1.91
N ARG A 237 -7.23 -21.26 2.11
CA ARG A 237 -7.49 -22.61 2.67
C ARG A 237 -8.13 -22.57 4.05
N ARG A 238 -7.74 -21.62 4.88
CA ARG A 238 -8.24 -21.43 6.24
C ARG A 238 -9.46 -20.52 6.33
N ASN A 239 -9.86 -19.89 5.21
CA ASN A 239 -10.91 -18.89 5.13
C ASN A 239 -10.73 -17.74 6.13
N ILE A 240 -9.50 -17.26 6.31
CA ILE A 240 -9.18 -16.11 7.17
C ILE A 240 -9.36 -14.83 6.34
N ARG A 241 -10.27 -13.96 6.78
CA ARG A 241 -10.68 -12.75 6.09
C ARG A 241 -10.27 -11.48 6.86
N PRO A 242 -10.27 -10.31 6.25
CA PRO A 242 -9.98 -9.06 6.93
C PRO A 242 -10.78 -8.84 8.23
N ILE A 243 -12.04 -9.22 8.28
CA ILE A 243 -12.88 -9.10 9.51
C ILE A 243 -12.33 -9.94 10.67
N ASP A 244 -11.63 -11.03 10.40
CA ASP A 244 -11.04 -11.89 11.43
C ASP A 244 -9.74 -11.29 12.00
N ILE A 245 -9.12 -10.35 11.26
CA ILE A 245 -7.84 -9.70 11.58
C ILE A 245 -8.07 -8.30 12.15
N LEU A 246 -8.92 -7.51 11.49
CA LEU A 246 -9.19 -6.10 11.81
C LEU A 246 -10.15 -5.98 13.01
N THR A 247 -9.69 -6.37 14.18
CA THR A 247 -10.42 -6.25 15.44
C THR A 247 -10.26 -4.84 16.05
N PRO A 248 -11.11 -4.42 17.00
CA PRO A 248 -10.89 -3.19 17.75
C PRO A 248 -9.49 -3.12 18.39
N GLN A 249 -8.93 -4.26 18.83
CA GLN A 249 -7.58 -4.31 19.37
C GLN A 249 -6.51 -4.08 18.29
N ALA A 250 -6.71 -4.55 17.05
CA ALA A 250 -5.80 -4.29 15.93
C ALA A 250 -5.72 -2.79 15.62
N PHE A 251 -6.85 -2.08 15.61
CA PHE A 251 -6.87 -0.62 15.45
C PHE A 251 -6.18 0.09 16.61
N ARG A 252 -6.41 -0.36 17.85
CA ARG A 252 -5.70 0.19 19.02
C ARG A 252 -4.19 0.00 18.91
N ASN A 253 -3.73 -1.18 18.49
CA ASN A 253 -2.31 -1.46 18.24
C ASN A 253 -1.74 -0.54 17.15
N ALA A 254 -2.48 -0.35 16.05
CA ALA A 254 -2.08 0.56 14.98
C ALA A 254 -1.92 2.01 15.48
N ILE A 255 -2.82 2.51 16.34
CA ILE A 255 -2.70 3.84 16.95
C ILE A 255 -1.46 3.93 17.86
N ILE A 256 -1.16 2.89 18.63
CA ILE A 256 0.05 2.82 19.46
C ILE A 256 1.31 2.94 18.59
N VAL A 257 1.38 2.15 17.52
CA VAL A 257 2.49 2.21 16.56
C VAL A 257 2.56 3.59 15.89
N HIS A 258 1.43 4.13 15.44
CA HIS A 258 1.33 5.47 14.85
C HIS A 258 1.96 6.54 15.77
N SER A 259 1.62 6.47 17.05
CA SER A 259 2.15 7.39 18.08
C SER A 259 3.67 7.23 18.25
N ALA A 260 4.13 5.98 18.35
CA ALA A 260 5.54 5.65 18.58
C ALA A 260 6.46 6.09 17.43
N ILE A 261 5.97 6.02 16.19
CA ILE A 261 6.77 6.38 14.99
C ILE A 261 6.63 7.85 14.59
N GLY A 262 5.77 8.64 15.25
CA GLY A 262 5.45 10.01 14.84
C GLY A 262 4.73 10.03 13.48
N GLY A 263 3.72 9.18 13.32
CA GLY A 263 2.98 9.01 12.07
C GLY A 263 2.26 10.28 11.62
N SER A 264 1.97 10.35 10.33
CA SER A 264 1.23 11.45 9.69
C SER A 264 -0.17 11.60 10.28
N THR A 265 -0.61 12.85 10.50
CA THR A 265 -1.98 13.18 10.93
C THR A 265 -3.06 12.64 9.99
N ASN A 266 -2.74 12.31 8.74
CA ASN A 266 -3.66 11.61 7.83
C ASN A 266 -4.10 10.23 8.35
N GLY A 267 -3.35 9.61 9.27
CA GLY A 267 -3.79 8.40 9.98
C GLY A 267 -5.15 8.59 10.66
N LEU A 268 -5.44 9.80 11.16
CA LEU A 268 -6.70 10.14 11.83
C LEU A 268 -7.91 10.14 10.90
N ILE A 269 -7.72 10.24 9.58
CA ILE A 269 -8.81 10.12 8.60
C ILE A 269 -8.82 8.77 7.90
N HIS A 270 -7.69 8.08 7.86
CA HIS A 270 -7.60 6.81 7.13
C HIS A 270 -7.99 5.60 7.99
N LEU A 271 -7.52 5.51 9.23
CA LEU A 271 -7.86 4.41 10.13
C LEU A 271 -9.38 4.35 10.44
N PRO A 272 -10.05 5.48 10.77
CA PRO A 272 -11.51 5.46 10.91
C PRO A 272 -12.25 5.07 9.64
N ALA A 273 -11.77 5.50 8.47
CA ALA A 273 -12.39 5.12 7.19
C ALA A 273 -12.31 3.62 6.90
N ILE A 274 -11.19 2.97 7.28
CA ILE A 274 -11.02 1.51 7.16
C ILE A 274 -11.93 0.79 8.16
N ALA A 275 -11.98 1.24 9.42
CA ALA A 275 -12.81 0.65 10.47
C ALA A 275 -14.31 0.70 10.10
N LYS A 276 -14.74 1.80 9.48
CA LYS A 276 -16.13 2.00 9.07
C LYS A 276 -16.61 0.97 8.04
N GLU A 277 -15.75 0.48 7.17
CA GLU A 277 -16.11 -0.58 6.20
C GLU A 277 -16.53 -1.89 6.89
N LEU A 278 -16.06 -2.10 8.11
CA LEU A 278 -16.43 -3.25 8.95
C LEU A 278 -17.57 -2.93 9.95
N GLY A 279 -18.21 -1.76 9.82
CA GLY A 279 -19.24 -1.30 10.75
C GLY A 279 -18.71 -0.89 12.13
N MET A 280 -17.41 -0.68 12.27
CA MET A 280 -16.77 -0.23 13.51
C MET A 280 -16.65 1.31 13.53
N GLU A 281 -17.00 1.92 14.63
CA GLU A 281 -16.69 3.33 14.90
C GLU A 281 -15.33 3.42 15.60
N LEU A 282 -14.39 4.15 15.00
CA LEU A 282 -13.13 4.49 15.61
C LEU A 282 -13.13 5.97 15.97
N ASP A 283 -13.37 6.26 17.25
CA ASP A 283 -13.40 7.63 17.74
C ASP A 283 -12.00 8.26 17.63
N PRO A 284 -11.84 9.43 16.97
CA PRO A 284 -10.58 10.16 16.94
C PRO A 284 -10.03 10.51 18.34
N GLU A 285 -10.87 10.64 19.37
CA GLU A 285 -10.44 10.87 20.75
C GLU A 285 -9.56 9.75 21.29
N LEU A 286 -9.66 8.53 20.74
CA LEU A 286 -8.77 7.44 21.10
C LEU A 286 -7.28 7.77 20.85
N PHE A 287 -6.98 8.58 19.84
CA PHE A 287 -5.62 9.07 19.60
C PHE A 287 -5.17 10.01 20.74
N ASN A 288 -6.04 10.88 21.22
CA ASN A 288 -5.76 11.77 22.35
C ASN A 288 -5.55 11.01 23.66
N GLU A 289 -6.23 9.89 23.83
CA GLU A 289 -6.05 9.04 25.00
C GLU A 289 -4.74 8.23 24.97
N ILE A 290 -4.32 7.77 23.79
CA ILE A 290 -3.17 6.89 23.61
C ILE A 290 -1.88 7.68 23.50
N ASN A 291 -1.83 8.72 22.65
CA ASN A 291 -0.62 9.49 22.36
C ASN A 291 0.19 9.92 23.58
N PRO A 292 -0.41 10.49 24.65
CA PRO A 292 0.37 10.95 25.81
C PRO A 292 1.07 9.82 26.58
N LYS A 293 0.64 8.58 26.37
CA LYS A 293 1.15 7.39 27.10
C LYS A 293 2.25 6.66 26.32
N ILE A 294 2.42 6.98 25.04
CA ILE A 294 3.36 6.29 24.17
C ILE A 294 4.59 7.16 23.93
N PRO A 295 5.80 6.67 24.24
CA PRO A 295 7.02 7.40 23.93
C PRO A 295 7.22 7.49 22.41
N HIS A 296 7.64 8.66 21.92
CA HIS A 296 8.06 8.82 20.54
C HIS A 296 9.43 8.16 20.35
N ILE A 297 9.47 7.05 19.63
CA ILE A 297 10.67 6.23 19.42
C ILE A 297 11.29 6.52 18.04
N GLY A 298 10.44 6.79 17.05
CA GLY A 298 10.85 6.98 15.66
C GLY A 298 11.50 8.33 15.40
N ASN A 299 12.82 8.43 15.53
CA ASN A 299 13.56 9.66 15.17
C ASN A 299 13.68 9.83 13.65
N ILE A 300 12.52 9.92 12.96
CA ILE A 300 12.40 9.92 11.51
C ILE A 300 11.90 11.28 11.01
N ASN A 301 12.49 11.76 9.90
CA ASN A 301 12.06 12.99 9.24
C ASN A 301 10.56 12.91 8.85
N PRO A 302 9.73 13.97 9.00
CA PRO A 302 10.12 15.36 9.26
C PRO A 302 10.31 15.71 10.75
N SER A 303 9.81 14.92 11.70
CA SER A 303 9.93 15.20 13.13
C SER A 303 11.28 14.80 13.73
N GLY A 304 12.06 13.99 13.02
CA GLY A 304 13.38 13.50 13.42
C GLY A 304 14.44 13.70 12.34
N LYS A 305 15.60 13.05 12.55
CA LYS A 305 16.81 13.25 11.73
C LYS A 305 17.01 12.16 10.67
N HIS A 306 16.50 10.96 10.90
CA HIS A 306 16.73 9.80 10.04
C HIS A 306 15.64 9.64 8.98
N LEU A 307 15.91 8.83 7.96
CA LEU A 307 14.98 8.54 6.89
C LEU A 307 14.42 7.12 7.04
N THR A 308 13.39 6.80 6.28
CA THR A 308 12.68 5.51 6.34
C THR A 308 13.60 4.31 6.10
N GLU A 309 14.60 4.42 5.24
CA GLU A 309 15.59 3.37 5.02
C GLU A 309 16.35 3.02 6.30
N SER A 310 16.81 4.03 7.05
CA SER A 310 17.50 3.81 8.34
C SER A 310 16.57 3.17 9.38
N PHE A 311 15.29 3.54 9.37
CA PHE A 311 14.31 2.94 10.26
C PHE A 311 14.08 1.45 9.95
N TRP A 312 13.95 1.11 8.67
CA TRP A 312 13.80 -0.28 8.26
C TRP A 312 15.02 -1.13 8.64
N PHE A 313 16.24 -0.64 8.40
CA PHE A 313 17.47 -1.34 8.81
C PHE A 313 17.63 -1.46 10.33
N ALA A 314 17.00 -0.58 11.11
CA ALA A 314 16.96 -0.68 12.56
C ALA A 314 15.95 -1.72 13.09
N GLY A 315 15.18 -2.36 12.20
CA GLY A 315 14.20 -3.39 12.53
C GLY A 315 12.75 -3.06 12.13
N GLY A 316 12.46 -1.82 11.74
CA GLY A 316 11.10 -1.40 11.37
C GLY A 316 10.15 -1.30 12.57
N ILE A 317 8.90 -1.78 12.41
CA ILE A 317 7.87 -1.78 13.45
C ILE A 317 7.70 -3.15 14.08
#